data_722ba848be4a1dc81c56444649b4e77e
#
_entry.id   722ba848be4a1dc81c56444649b4e77e
#
_cell.length_a   1.000
_cell.length_b   1.000
_cell.length_c   1.000
_cell.angle_alpha   90.00
_cell.angle_beta   90.00
_cell.angle_gamma   90.00
#
_symmetry.space_group_name_H-M   'P 1'
#
loop_
_entity.id
_entity.type
_entity.pdbx_description
1 polymer ?
#
loop_
_entity_poly.entity_id
_entity_poly.type
_entity_poly.pdbx_seq_one_letter_code
_entity_poly.pdbx_strand_id
1 'polypeptide(L)'
;VQADRARALVRDLFKGTQDDALVTHMPWLGWAELDLAGSGADVPAAISLRRMRDLVYVHQIRPDDAGADGPDLVGGIVFTKSRNPLPTWQAARPIAFIATMLGDPRLTAPDERSRELVRLLTSLRFLRQLQADDSTAWMQALPGSARGGIRSAPWDQRMPVDATAITLMAITESIRSLDALSPAKSGGIAAPAAPRAPQ
;
A
#
# COMPACT_ATOMS: atom_id res chain seq x y z
N VAL A 1 -26.82 -14.98 6.31
CA VAL A 1 -26.16 -15.98 7.19
C VAL A 1 -24.64 -15.92 7.03
N GLN A 2 -24.05 -16.06 5.84
CA GLN A 2 -22.56 -16.02 5.69
C GLN A 2 -21.97 -14.63 5.96
N ALA A 3 -22.57 -13.57 5.40
CA ALA A 3 -22.12 -12.21 5.62
C ALA A 3 -22.22 -11.78 7.08
N ASP A 4 -23.24 -12.19 7.80
CA ASP A 4 -23.42 -11.86 9.22
C ASP A 4 -22.37 -12.57 10.08
N ARG A 5 -22.02 -13.81 9.74
CA ARG A 5 -20.94 -14.55 10.37
C ARG A 5 -19.59 -13.91 10.11
N ALA A 6 -19.32 -13.48 8.87
CA ALA A 6 -18.10 -12.77 8.53
C ALA A 6 -17.98 -11.44 9.30
N ARG A 7 -19.06 -10.65 9.38
CA ARG A 7 -19.10 -9.41 10.19
C ARG A 7 -18.81 -9.67 11.67
N ALA A 8 -19.37 -10.74 12.23
CA ALA A 8 -19.09 -11.11 13.62
C ALA A 8 -17.61 -11.43 13.82
N LEU A 9 -17.01 -12.26 12.96
CA LEU A 9 -15.60 -12.65 13.05
C LEU A 9 -14.66 -11.44 12.90
N VAL A 10 -14.90 -10.56 11.94
CA VAL A 10 -14.09 -9.35 11.76
C VAL A 10 -14.20 -8.44 12.97
N ARG A 11 -15.40 -8.24 13.51
CA ARG A 11 -15.64 -7.46 14.73
C ARG A 11 -14.92 -8.05 15.93
N ASP A 12 -14.96 -9.37 16.10
CA ASP A 12 -14.31 -10.06 17.22
C ASP A 12 -12.78 -9.94 17.12
N LEU A 13 -12.21 -10.01 15.90
CA LEU A 13 -10.79 -9.73 15.68
C LEU A 13 -10.41 -8.31 16.12
N PHE A 14 -11.16 -7.28 15.70
CA PHE A 14 -10.88 -5.91 16.10
C PHE A 14 -11.02 -5.65 17.60
N LYS A 15 -11.90 -6.39 18.28
CA LYS A 15 -12.10 -6.25 19.73
C LYS A 15 -11.09 -7.04 20.56
N GLY A 16 -10.70 -8.21 20.08
CA GLY A 16 -9.89 -9.16 20.83
C GLY A 16 -8.39 -9.08 20.57
N THR A 17 -7.96 -8.32 19.59
CA THR A 17 -6.56 -8.27 19.14
C THR A 17 -5.99 -6.88 19.33
N GLN A 18 -4.76 -6.79 19.85
CA GLN A 18 -4.05 -5.50 19.98
C GLN A 18 -3.68 -4.93 18.61
N ASP A 19 -3.63 -3.61 18.48
CA ASP A 19 -3.40 -2.92 17.22
C ASP A 19 -2.10 -3.34 16.52
N ASP A 20 -1.03 -3.60 17.27
CA ASP A 20 0.25 -4.06 16.74
C ASP A 20 0.18 -5.47 16.14
N ALA A 21 -0.64 -6.33 16.72
CA ALA A 21 -0.90 -7.67 16.19
C ALA A 21 -1.88 -7.60 14.99
N LEU A 22 -2.84 -6.67 14.99
CA LEU A 22 -3.76 -6.45 13.87
C LEU A 22 -3.02 -6.07 12.58
N VAL A 23 -1.93 -5.30 12.67
CA VAL A 23 -1.09 -4.95 11.50
C VAL A 23 -0.62 -6.19 10.75
N THR A 24 -0.40 -7.32 11.42
CA THR A 24 0.04 -8.57 10.78
C THR A 24 -1.03 -9.20 9.88
N HIS A 25 -2.29 -8.85 10.08
CA HIS A 25 -3.42 -9.31 9.26
C HIS A 25 -3.69 -8.43 8.03
N MET A 26 -2.93 -7.34 7.87
CA MET A 26 -3.02 -6.51 6.66
C MET A 26 -2.46 -7.25 5.43
N PRO A 27 -3.01 -7.03 4.25
CA PRO A 27 -4.12 -6.13 3.89
C PRO A 27 -5.52 -6.76 4.08
N TRP A 28 -5.58 -8.08 4.31
CA TRP A 28 -6.80 -8.89 4.21
C TRP A 28 -7.91 -8.44 5.16
N LEU A 29 -7.55 -8.15 6.40
CA LEU A 29 -8.52 -7.69 7.41
C LEU A 29 -9.15 -6.35 7.02
N GLY A 30 -8.33 -5.43 6.51
CA GLY A 30 -8.80 -4.12 6.07
C GLY A 30 -9.75 -4.21 4.87
N TRP A 31 -9.40 -5.01 3.87
CA TRP A 31 -10.27 -5.22 2.70
C TRP A 31 -11.55 -5.94 3.07
N ALA A 32 -11.48 -6.95 3.95
CA ALA A 32 -12.69 -7.63 4.42
C ALA A 32 -13.65 -6.66 5.14
N GLU A 33 -13.13 -5.74 5.95
CA GLU A 33 -13.94 -4.71 6.61
C GLU A 33 -14.60 -3.76 5.60
N LEU A 34 -13.85 -3.31 4.58
CA LEU A 34 -14.39 -2.45 3.53
C LEU A 34 -15.45 -3.15 2.70
N ASP A 35 -15.23 -4.41 2.32
CA ASP A 35 -16.21 -5.21 1.57
C ASP A 35 -17.50 -5.41 2.38
N LEU A 36 -17.38 -5.65 3.68
CA LEU A 36 -18.53 -5.81 4.57
C LEU A 36 -19.27 -4.48 4.82
N ALA A 37 -18.56 -3.36 4.84
CA ALA A 37 -19.15 -2.02 4.93
C ALA A 37 -19.84 -1.62 3.62
N GLY A 38 -19.36 -2.13 2.48
CA GLY A 38 -19.86 -1.79 1.16
C GLY A 38 -19.77 -0.30 0.85
N SER A 39 -20.77 0.25 0.15
CA SER A 39 -20.86 1.67 -0.18
C SER A 39 -21.49 2.52 0.94
N GLY A 40 -21.72 1.96 2.13
CA GLY A 40 -22.29 2.68 3.25
C GLY A 40 -21.43 3.88 3.69
N ALA A 41 -22.05 4.83 4.36
CA ALA A 41 -21.37 6.05 4.82
C ALA A 41 -20.29 5.75 5.88
N ASP A 42 -20.46 4.69 6.66
CA ASP A 42 -19.58 4.36 7.77
C ASP A 42 -18.83 3.05 7.56
N VAL A 43 -17.56 3.05 7.99
CA VAL A 43 -16.74 1.86 8.16
C VAL A 43 -16.63 1.59 9.67
N PRO A 44 -17.25 0.54 10.21
CA PRO A 44 -17.33 0.31 11.66
C PRO A 44 -15.97 0.30 12.35
N ALA A 45 -14.93 -0.25 11.72
CA ALA A 45 -13.58 -0.31 12.26
C ALA A 45 -12.67 0.86 11.83
N ALA A 46 -13.20 1.97 11.27
CA ALA A 46 -12.40 3.08 10.74
C ALA A 46 -11.36 3.62 11.73
N ILE A 47 -11.70 3.74 13.00
CA ILE A 47 -10.79 4.22 14.05
C ILE A 47 -9.61 3.26 14.22
N SER A 48 -9.88 1.96 14.31
CA SER A 48 -8.83 0.93 14.44
C SER A 48 -7.95 0.89 13.21
N LEU A 49 -8.53 0.98 12.00
CA LEU A 49 -7.78 1.00 10.75
C LEU A 49 -6.85 2.22 10.66
N ARG A 50 -7.30 3.41 11.07
CA ARG A 50 -6.45 4.60 11.14
C ARG A 50 -5.31 4.44 12.15
N ARG A 51 -5.57 3.89 13.33
CA ARG A 51 -4.52 3.58 14.32
C ARG A 51 -3.48 2.61 13.78
N MET A 52 -3.91 1.58 13.06
CA MET A 52 -3.00 0.63 12.42
C MET A 52 -2.13 1.32 11.35
N ARG A 53 -2.71 2.20 10.51
CA ARG A 53 -1.96 3.03 9.57
C ARG A 53 -0.91 3.87 10.28
N ASP A 54 -1.31 4.57 11.31
CA ASP A 54 -0.43 5.46 12.06
C ASP A 54 0.70 4.67 12.75
N LEU A 55 0.39 3.49 13.29
CA LEU A 55 1.39 2.58 13.86
C LEU A 55 2.41 2.11 12.80
N VAL A 56 1.95 1.74 11.61
CA VAL A 56 2.85 1.37 10.50
C VAL A 56 3.79 2.51 10.17
N TYR A 57 3.29 3.74 10.09
CA TYR A 57 4.12 4.90 9.77
C TYR A 57 5.05 5.37 10.90
N VAL A 58 4.75 5.05 12.16
CA VAL A 58 5.72 5.24 13.25
C VAL A 58 6.98 4.39 13.04
N HIS A 59 6.83 3.23 12.40
CA HIS A 59 7.94 2.30 12.10
C HIS A 59 8.53 2.49 10.69
N GLN A 60 8.10 3.50 9.95
CA GLN A 60 8.69 3.85 8.66
C GLN A 60 10.03 4.58 8.86
N ILE A 61 11.08 4.06 8.24
CA ILE A 61 12.39 4.70 8.24
C ILE A 61 12.32 6.03 7.47
N ARG A 62 12.66 7.11 8.13
CA ARG A 62 12.73 8.46 7.56
C ARG A 62 14.15 8.77 7.08
N PRO A 63 14.32 9.78 6.21
CA PRO A 63 15.66 10.20 5.79
C PRO A 63 16.61 10.50 6.96
N ASP A 64 16.10 11.15 8.02
CA ASP A 64 16.87 11.52 9.20
C ASP A 64 17.24 10.30 10.07
N ASP A 65 16.45 9.22 10.01
CA ASP A 65 16.68 7.98 10.77
C ASP A 65 17.67 7.05 10.06
N ALA A 66 17.79 7.15 8.74
CA ALA A 66 18.54 6.19 7.92
C ALA A 66 20.08 6.36 8.05
N GLY A 67 20.55 7.53 8.52
CA GLY A 67 21.97 7.85 8.56
C GLY A 67 22.60 7.94 7.17
N ALA A 68 23.92 8.20 7.14
CA ALA A 68 24.65 8.34 5.88
C ALA A 68 24.78 7.03 5.09
N ASP A 69 24.74 5.89 5.77
CA ASP A 69 24.99 4.56 5.19
C ASP A 69 23.71 3.81 4.78
N GLY A 70 22.54 4.39 5.04
CA GLY A 70 21.27 3.70 4.85
C GLY A 70 20.22 4.40 3.96
N PRO A 71 20.58 5.23 2.94
CA PRO A 71 19.59 5.95 2.13
C PRO A 71 18.63 4.97 1.39
N ASP A 72 19.09 3.76 1.13
CA ASP A 72 18.31 2.71 0.48
C ASP A 72 17.24 2.09 1.38
N LEU A 73 17.27 2.35 2.68
CA LEU A 73 16.29 1.85 3.64
C LEU A 73 15.13 2.82 3.86
N VAL A 74 15.26 4.05 3.38
CA VAL A 74 14.25 5.10 3.56
C VAL A 74 12.92 4.68 2.94
N GLY A 75 11.86 4.74 3.75
CA GLY A 75 10.53 4.31 3.38
C GLY A 75 10.22 2.85 3.73
N GLY A 76 11.22 2.07 4.08
CA GLY A 76 11.04 0.73 4.60
C GLY A 76 10.34 0.75 5.97
N ILE A 77 9.55 -0.29 6.26
CA ILE A 77 8.85 -0.43 7.54
C ILE A 77 9.54 -1.50 8.35
N VAL A 78 9.91 -1.16 9.57
CA VAL A 78 10.59 -2.07 10.50
C VAL A 78 9.57 -2.67 11.46
N PHE A 79 9.42 -3.98 11.41
CA PHE A 79 8.58 -4.72 12.36
C PHE A 79 9.39 -5.05 13.62
N THR A 80 9.16 -4.31 14.69
CA THR A 80 9.96 -4.37 15.94
C THR A 80 9.99 -5.74 16.63
N LYS A 81 9.01 -6.60 16.37
CA LYS A 81 8.97 -7.99 16.88
C LYS A 81 9.74 -8.97 15.98
N SER A 82 10.28 -8.53 14.86
CA SER A 82 11.11 -9.36 14.00
C SER A 82 12.48 -9.62 14.64
N ARG A 83 13.04 -10.81 14.41
CA ARG A 83 14.44 -11.13 14.77
C ARG A 83 15.44 -10.25 14.00
N ASN A 84 15.04 -9.80 12.83
CA ASN A 84 15.81 -8.86 12.01
C ASN A 84 15.02 -7.54 11.94
N PRO A 85 15.45 -6.50 12.65
CA PRO A 85 14.75 -5.21 12.70
C PRO A 85 14.88 -4.39 11.42
N LEU A 86 15.48 -4.94 10.37
CA LEU A 86 15.65 -4.25 9.09
C LEU A 86 14.42 -4.46 8.18
N PRO A 87 14.09 -3.48 7.32
CA PRO A 87 12.92 -3.55 6.47
C PRO A 87 13.09 -4.58 5.35
N THR A 88 12.01 -5.30 5.07
CA THR A 88 11.95 -6.34 4.04
C THR A 88 10.72 -6.12 3.14
N TRP A 89 10.56 -6.98 2.14
CA TRP A 89 9.37 -7.00 1.28
C TRP A 89 8.04 -7.09 2.05
N GLN A 90 8.06 -7.58 3.28
CA GLN A 90 6.85 -7.68 4.11
C GLN A 90 6.20 -6.32 4.37
N ALA A 91 6.95 -5.23 4.23
CA ALA A 91 6.41 -3.88 4.23
C ALA A 91 5.29 -3.68 3.18
N ALA A 92 5.30 -4.43 2.08
CA ALA A 92 4.26 -4.35 1.06
C ALA A 92 2.86 -4.72 1.57
N ARG A 93 2.75 -5.57 2.60
CA ARG A 93 1.46 -5.99 3.17
C ARG A 93 0.64 -4.83 3.72
N PRO A 94 1.10 -4.09 4.73
CA PRO A 94 0.35 -2.94 5.21
C PRO A 94 0.25 -1.83 4.16
N ILE A 95 1.29 -1.63 3.31
CA ILE A 95 1.28 -0.61 2.27
C ILE A 95 0.13 -0.84 1.28
N ALA A 96 -0.17 -2.07 0.90
CA ALA A 96 -1.28 -2.39 0.00
C ALA A 96 -2.62 -1.86 0.54
N PHE A 97 -2.90 -2.05 1.83
CA PHE A 97 -4.13 -1.54 2.42
C PHE A 97 -4.09 -0.03 2.70
N ILE A 98 -2.95 0.51 3.12
CA ILE A 98 -2.77 1.96 3.32
C ILE A 98 -3.02 2.72 2.00
N ALA A 99 -2.59 2.14 0.88
CA ALA A 99 -2.92 2.68 -0.43
C ALA A 99 -4.44 2.72 -0.68
N THR A 100 -5.16 1.63 -0.37
CA THR A 100 -6.64 1.62 -0.43
C THR A 100 -7.25 2.69 0.48
N MET A 101 -6.75 2.85 1.71
CA MET A 101 -7.23 3.87 2.65
C MET A 101 -7.09 5.29 2.10
N LEU A 102 -6.01 5.57 1.37
CA LEU A 102 -5.78 6.90 0.79
C LEU A 102 -6.88 7.30 -0.20
N GLY A 103 -7.38 6.35 -0.99
CA GLY A 103 -8.46 6.56 -1.95
C GLY A 103 -9.86 6.61 -1.34
N ASP A 104 -10.05 6.13 -0.10
CA ASP A 104 -11.35 6.06 0.56
C ASP A 104 -11.56 7.28 1.50
N PRO A 105 -12.53 8.18 1.18
CA PRO A 105 -12.78 9.37 1.99
C PRO A 105 -13.30 9.06 3.40
N ARG A 106 -13.79 7.85 3.66
CA ARG A 106 -14.24 7.40 4.99
C ARG A 106 -13.03 7.09 5.90
N LEU A 107 -11.88 6.78 5.32
CA LEU A 107 -10.66 6.39 6.04
C LEU A 107 -9.58 7.48 6.05
N THR A 108 -9.51 8.31 5.02
CA THR A 108 -8.53 9.41 4.92
C THR A 108 -9.24 10.72 4.59
N ALA A 109 -9.19 11.65 5.53
CA ALA A 109 -9.79 12.96 5.36
C ALA A 109 -9.05 13.78 4.28
N PRO A 110 -9.73 14.69 3.57
CA PRO A 110 -9.13 15.49 2.49
C PRO A 110 -7.87 16.26 2.90
N ASP A 111 -7.84 16.81 4.12
CA ASP A 111 -6.71 17.54 4.68
C ASP A 111 -5.51 16.66 5.06
N GLU A 112 -5.73 15.36 5.29
CA GLU A 112 -4.66 14.40 5.57
C GLU A 112 -4.00 13.85 4.29
N ARG A 113 -4.69 13.88 3.15
CA ARG A 113 -4.31 13.17 1.92
C ARG A 113 -2.89 13.47 1.44
N SER A 114 -2.51 14.74 1.45
CA SER A 114 -1.17 15.13 0.97
C SER A 114 -0.06 14.51 1.82
N ARG A 115 -0.24 14.52 3.14
CA ARG A 115 0.71 13.91 4.08
C ARG A 115 0.79 12.38 3.89
N GLU A 116 -0.37 11.73 3.80
CA GLU A 116 -0.44 10.29 3.65
C GLU A 116 0.09 9.84 2.28
N LEU A 117 -0.12 10.62 1.22
CA LEU A 117 0.45 10.38 -0.09
C LEU A 117 1.99 10.42 -0.07
N VAL A 118 2.58 11.41 0.57
CA VAL A 118 4.05 11.51 0.68
C VAL A 118 4.62 10.28 1.38
N ARG A 119 4.00 9.84 2.48
CA ARG A 119 4.41 8.65 3.23
C ARG A 119 4.28 7.38 2.39
N LEU A 120 3.16 7.23 1.67
CA LEU A 120 2.94 6.11 0.76
C LEU A 120 4.00 6.07 -0.34
N LEU A 121 4.26 7.19 -1.02
CA LEU A 121 5.26 7.28 -2.08
C LEU A 121 6.67 6.95 -1.58
N THR A 122 7.00 7.36 -0.36
CA THR A 122 8.27 7.01 0.28
C THR A 122 8.39 5.49 0.48
N SER A 123 7.31 4.82 0.93
CA SER A 123 7.31 3.36 1.05
C SER A 123 7.36 2.64 -0.29
N LEU A 124 6.67 3.15 -1.31
CA LEU A 124 6.73 2.58 -2.66
C LEU A 124 8.13 2.72 -3.27
N ARG A 125 8.85 3.82 -2.98
CA ARG A 125 10.26 3.96 -3.36
C ARG A 125 11.10 2.83 -2.77
N PHE A 126 10.94 2.51 -1.48
CA PHE A 126 11.62 1.39 -0.86
C PHE A 126 11.30 0.07 -1.56
N LEU A 127 10.02 -0.23 -1.82
CA LEU A 127 9.64 -1.46 -2.52
C LEU A 127 10.22 -1.53 -3.94
N ARG A 128 10.32 -0.40 -4.65
CA ARG A 128 10.97 -0.34 -5.96
C ARG A 128 12.46 -0.71 -5.90
N GLN A 129 13.16 -0.36 -4.84
CA GLN A 129 14.57 -0.74 -4.67
C GLN A 129 14.77 -2.25 -4.50
N LEU A 130 13.71 -2.96 -4.07
CA LEU A 130 13.73 -4.41 -4.00
C LEU A 130 13.49 -5.08 -5.35
N GLN A 131 13.01 -4.35 -6.36
CA GLN A 131 12.77 -4.91 -7.68
C GLN A 131 14.08 -5.25 -8.37
N ALA A 132 14.16 -6.46 -8.92
CA ALA A 132 15.23 -6.86 -9.81
C ALA A 132 15.00 -6.21 -11.18
N ASP A 133 15.81 -5.25 -11.53
CA ASP A 133 15.87 -4.57 -12.83
C ASP A 133 17.13 -4.99 -13.60
N ASP A 134 17.41 -4.35 -14.73
CA ASP A 134 18.57 -4.66 -15.56
C ASP A 134 19.90 -4.48 -14.84
N SER A 135 19.95 -3.56 -13.87
CA SER A 135 21.18 -3.28 -13.10
C SER A 135 21.45 -4.32 -12.02
N THR A 136 20.44 -5.07 -11.59
CA THR A 136 20.51 -6.02 -10.47
C THR A 136 20.22 -7.47 -10.87
N ALA A 137 19.51 -7.70 -11.98
CA ALA A 137 19.13 -9.04 -12.44
C ALA A 137 20.34 -9.94 -12.72
N TRP A 138 21.48 -9.37 -13.14
CA TRP A 138 22.71 -10.11 -13.39
C TRP A 138 23.27 -10.87 -12.18
N MET A 139 22.90 -10.42 -10.95
CA MET A 139 23.27 -11.11 -9.71
C MET A 139 22.49 -12.40 -9.46
N GLN A 140 21.49 -12.69 -10.28
CA GLN A 140 20.63 -13.85 -10.14
C GLN A 140 21.12 -15.01 -11.03
N ALA A 141 20.86 -16.25 -10.59
CA ALA A 141 21.23 -17.44 -11.36
C ALA A 141 20.56 -17.49 -12.74
N LEU A 142 19.38 -16.91 -12.88
CA LEU A 142 18.61 -16.82 -14.12
C LEU A 142 18.18 -15.34 -14.35
N PRO A 143 19.07 -14.50 -14.86
CA PRO A 143 18.82 -13.05 -14.99
C PRO A 143 17.54 -12.70 -15.76
N GLY A 144 17.26 -13.38 -16.86
CA GLY A 144 16.08 -13.14 -17.68
C GLY A 144 14.76 -13.43 -16.96
N SER A 145 14.74 -14.44 -16.08
CA SER A 145 13.56 -14.80 -15.28
C SER A 145 13.43 -13.98 -14.00
N ALA A 146 14.52 -13.36 -13.55
CA ALA A 146 14.54 -12.57 -12.32
C ALA A 146 13.98 -11.17 -12.50
N ARG A 147 13.99 -10.65 -13.75
CA ARG A 147 13.56 -9.29 -14.06
C ARG A 147 12.11 -9.03 -13.60
N GLY A 148 11.91 -7.97 -12.84
CA GLY A 148 10.61 -7.61 -12.28
C GLY A 148 10.26 -8.30 -10.97
N GLY A 149 11.01 -9.35 -10.57
CA GLY A 149 10.84 -10.00 -9.30
C GLY A 149 11.22 -9.10 -8.13
N ILE A 150 10.64 -9.32 -6.97
CA ILE A 150 10.91 -8.56 -5.74
C ILE A 150 11.80 -9.37 -4.82
N ARG A 151 12.97 -8.83 -4.48
CA ARG A 151 13.92 -9.43 -3.54
C ARG A 151 13.37 -9.38 -2.11
N SER A 152 13.79 -10.33 -1.29
CA SER A 152 13.41 -10.38 0.12
C SER A 152 13.82 -9.13 0.89
N ALA A 153 15.00 -8.59 0.59
CA ALA A 153 15.54 -7.39 1.21
C ALA A 153 16.67 -6.82 0.33
N PRO A 154 17.16 -5.61 0.57
CA PRO A 154 18.31 -5.06 -0.16
C PRO A 154 19.55 -5.98 -0.12
N TRP A 155 19.75 -6.69 0.98
CA TRP A 155 20.88 -7.62 1.21
C TRP A 155 20.52 -9.10 0.95
N ASP A 156 19.27 -9.43 0.69
CA ASP A 156 18.80 -10.80 0.45
C ASP A 156 18.20 -10.93 -0.95
N GLN A 157 18.95 -11.60 -1.84
CA GLN A 157 18.62 -11.72 -3.26
C GLN A 157 17.52 -12.75 -3.55
N ARG A 158 17.05 -13.53 -2.56
CA ARG A 158 15.93 -14.44 -2.74
C ARG A 158 14.68 -13.67 -3.14
N MET A 159 13.91 -14.22 -4.06
CA MET A 159 12.69 -13.64 -4.59
C MET A 159 11.50 -14.57 -4.32
N PRO A 160 10.90 -14.52 -3.13
CA PRO A 160 9.69 -15.27 -2.85
C PRO A 160 8.55 -14.82 -3.78
N VAL A 161 7.74 -15.74 -4.26
CA VAL A 161 6.57 -15.42 -5.09
C VAL A 161 5.64 -14.44 -4.39
N ASP A 162 5.44 -14.62 -3.08
CA ASP A 162 4.62 -13.75 -2.25
C ASP A 162 5.12 -12.30 -2.25
N ALA A 163 6.45 -12.09 -2.28
CA ALA A 163 7.03 -10.76 -2.32
C ALA A 163 6.60 -10.01 -3.58
N THR A 164 6.68 -10.67 -4.73
CA THR A 164 6.27 -10.08 -6.01
C THR A 164 4.76 -9.86 -6.05
N ALA A 165 3.97 -10.84 -5.64
CA ALA A 165 2.51 -10.77 -5.68
C ALA A 165 1.97 -9.63 -4.80
N ILE A 166 2.41 -9.56 -3.54
CA ILE A 166 1.92 -8.54 -2.60
C ILE A 166 2.42 -7.13 -2.96
N THR A 167 3.64 -7.01 -3.50
CA THR A 167 4.14 -5.71 -3.98
C THR A 167 3.35 -5.24 -5.20
N LEU A 168 3.00 -6.14 -6.12
CA LEU A 168 2.13 -5.83 -7.25
C LEU A 168 0.75 -5.34 -6.78
N MET A 169 0.17 -5.99 -5.75
CA MET A 169 -1.08 -5.53 -5.15
C MET A 169 -0.93 -4.12 -4.55
N ALA A 170 0.15 -3.85 -3.82
CA ALA A 170 0.40 -2.53 -3.24
C ALA A 170 0.51 -1.45 -4.32
N ILE A 171 1.18 -1.72 -5.43
CA ILE A 171 1.29 -0.81 -6.57
C ILE A 171 -0.08 -0.60 -7.23
N THR A 172 -0.84 -1.68 -7.46
CA THR A 172 -2.17 -1.62 -8.09
C THR A 172 -3.13 -0.78 -7.26
N GLU A 173 -3.18 -0.99 -5.95
CA GLU A 173 -4.03 -0.19 -5.05
C GLU A 173 -3.58 1.27 -4.98
N SER A 174 -2.27 1.53 -5.06
CA SER A 174 -1.74 2.89 -5.12
C SER A 174 -2.19 3.62 -6.39
N ILE A 175 -2.13 2.96 -7.54
CA ILE A 175 -2.60 3.53 -8.83
C ILE A 175 -4.10 3.81 -8.74
N ARG A 176 -4.91 2.85 -8.27
CA ARG A 176 -6.36 3.04 -8.12
C ARG A 176 -6.70 4.24 -7.23
N SER A 177 -5.97 4.39 -6.13
CA SER A 177 -6.19 5.50 -5.21
C SER A 177 -5.79 6.84 -5.81
N LEU A 178 -4.69 6.89 -6.56
CA LEU A 178 -4.27 8.10 -7.27
C LEU A 178 -5.28 8.50 -8.36
N ASP A 179 -5.81 7.53 -9.09
CA ASP A 179 -6.85 7.79 -10.09
C ASP A 179 -8.14 8.32 -9.45
N ALA A 180 -8.52 7.77 -8.28
CA ALA A 180 -9.67 8.24 -7.52
C ALA A 180 -9.50 9.66 -6.94
N LEU A 181 -8.25 10.07 -6.66
CA LEU A 181 -7.92 11.39 -6.16
C LEU A 181 -7.72 12.42 -7.28
N SER A 182 -7.47 11.96 -8.51
CA SER A 182 -7.34 12.86 -9.66
C SER A 182 -8.69 13.53 -9.93
N PRO A 183 -8.75 14.86 -10.05
CA PRO A 183 -9.99 15.51 -10.45
C PRO A 183 -10.44 14.86 -11.75
N ALA A 184 -11.69 14.35 -11.77
CA ALA A 184 -12.26 13.77 -12.97
C ALA A 184 -11.92 14.72 -14.13
N LYS A 185 -11.38 14.19 -15.22
CA LYS A 185 -11.23 14.93 -16.47
C LYS A 185 -12.63 15.26 -16.99
N SER A 186 -13.33 16.13 -16.27
CA SER A 186 -14.58 16.78 -16.65
C SER A 186 -14.24 17.86 -17.66
N GLY A 187 -13.91 17.44 -18.84
CA GLY A 187 -13.61 18.24 -19.98
C GLY A 187 -13.65 17.35 -21.20
N GLY A 188 -14.83 16.81 -21.49
CA GLY A 188 -15.12 16.38 -22.85
C GLY A 188 -14.77 17.57 -23.73
N ILE A 189 -13.68 17.46 -24.50
CA ILE A 189 -13.39 18.37 -25.60
C ILE A 189 -14.65 18.35 -26.44
N ALA A 190 -15.48 19.38 -26.32
CA ALA A 190 -16.59 19.58 -27.24
C ALA A 190 -15.96 19.60 -28.64
N ALA A 191 -16.31 18.58 -29.43
CA ALA A 191 -15.86 18.52 -30.81
C ALA A 191 -16.21 19.87 -31.47
N PRO A 192 -15.26 20.53 -32.16
CA PRO A 192 -15.53 21.77 -32.84
C PRO A 192 -16.70 21.54 -33.79
N ALA A 193 -17.73 22.37 -33.64
CA ALA A 193 -18.91 22.33 -34.51
C ALA A 193 -18.45 22.42 -35.95
N ALA A 194 -18.82 21.47 -36.80
CA ALA A 194 -18.52 21.47 -38.21
C ALA A 194 -19.06 22.78 -38.85
N PRO A 195 -18.29 23.45 -39.71
CA PRO A 195 -18.74 24.66 -40.38
C PRO A 195 -19.98 24.38 -41.22
N ARG A 196 -21.07 25.14 -40.96
CA ARG A 196 -22.27 25.10 -41.80
C ARG A 196 -21.91 25.52 -43.22
N ALA A 197 -22.25 24.67 -44.19
CA ALA A 197 -22.16 24.98 -45.58
C ALA A 197 -23.07 26.18 -45.93
N PRO A 198 -22.62 27.14 -46.76
CA PRO A 198 -23.44 28.24 -47.21
C PRO A 198 -24.56 27.72 -48.15
N GLN A 199 -25.78 28.23 -47.94
CA GLN A 199 -26.90 28.07 -48.88
C GLN A 199 -26.76 28.98 -50.07
#